data_906f03775a12cc31f76ffcda03df1a41
#
_entry.id   906f03775a12cc31f76ffcda03df1a41
#
_cell.length_a   1.000
_cell.length_b   1.000
_cell.length_c   1.000
_cell.angle_alpha   90.00
_cell.angle_beta   90.00
_cell.angle_gamma   90.00
#
_symmetry.space_group_name_H-M   'P 1'
#
loop_
_entity.id
_entity.type
_entity.pdbx_description
1 polymer ?
#
loop_
_entity_poly.entity_id
_entity_poly.type
_entity_poly.pdbx_seq_one_letter_code
_entity_poly.pdbx_strand_id
1 'polypeptide(L)'
;IYAPVMGRFASKDPSDPMSWRRLQAREKPAAGEVVRSKIVNVKPAYVWDVTQTSGSEIPERPMPRLLEGEAPAGLWAGLAAQVATEGFELQDAADASSIWGANGVTIYDTKVVAVRADMDDAARVKTLAHELGHVRMHDPVEAVTHHRGIREVEAESVAMMIGAAYGMDTSDYTIPYVATWAQSVADKEPVDVVRETGERVRRVALDILDKLPDAGIGDGYPPGLDRSGPGAERKTSQARTVELGGAAPVRSTTSIDVSVPAL
;
A
#
# COMPACT_ATOMS: atom_id res chain seq x y z
N ILE A 1 12.16 -22.93 11.93
CA ILE A 1 11.24 -22.93 10.78
C ILE A 1 11.94 -23.49 9.54
N TYR A 2 11.16 -23.83 8.53
CA TYR A 2 11.69 -24.12 7.20
C TYR A 2 11.53 -22.91 6.30
N ALA A 3 12.64 -22.35 5.79
CA ALA A 3 12.64 -21.24 4.86
C ALA A 3 12.64 -21.77 3.41
N PRO A 4 11.81 -21.19 2.50
CA PRO A 4 11.83 -21.58 1.11
C PRO A 4 13.14 -21.15 0.43
N VAL A 5 13.66 -22.03 -0.41
CA VAL A 5 14.77 -21.71 -1.32
C VAL A 5 14.16 -21.42 -2.69
N MET A 6 14.26 -20.17 -3.13
CA MET A 6 13.71 -19.75 -4.41
C MET A 6 14.70 -19.99 -5.54
N GLY A 7 14.21 -20.55 -6.65
CA GLY A 7 14.93 -20.65 -7.92
C GLY A 7 14.28 -19.72 -8.92
N ARG A 8 15.10 -19.02 -9.72
CA ARG A 8 14.63 -18.23 -10.86
C ARG A 8 14.71 -19.08 -12.12
N PHE A 9 13.66 -19.03 -12.93
CA PHE A 9 13.54 -19.75 -14.20
C PHE A 9 13.16 -18.78 -15.29
N ALA A 10 13.69 -18.97 -16.48
CA ALA A 10 13.40 -18.15 -17.64
C ALA A 10 12.91 -19.02 -18.82
N SER A 11 11.98 -18.49 -19.60
CA SER A 11 11.46 -19.15 -20.81
C SER A 11 11.13 -18.13 -21.90
N LYS A 12 11.36 -18.51 -23.15
CA LYS A 12 10.86 -17.76 -24.32
C LYS A 12 9.43 -18.14 -24.68
N ASP A 13 8.99 -19.32 -24.27
CA ASP A 13 7.62 -19.80 -24.45
C ASP A 13 7.04 -20.22 -23.09
N PRO A 14 6.41 -19.25 -22.35
CA PRO A 14 5.85 -19.54 -21.03
C PRO A 14 4.72 -20.56 -21.02
N SER A 15 4.11 -20.85 -22.19
CA SER A 15 3.03 -21.82 -22.35
C SER A 15 3.52 -23.26 -22.40
N ASP A 16 4.79 -23.49 -22.78
CA ASP A 16 5.41 -24.82 -22.78
C ASP A 16 6.09 -25.08 -21.42
N PRO A 17 5.59 -26.04 -20.62
CA PRO A 17 6.18 -26.40 -19.34
C PRO A 17 7.65 -26.85 -19.44
N MET A 18 8.08 -27.38 -20.57
CA MET A 18 9.43 -27.90 -20.78
C MET A 18 10.43 -26.81 -21.20
N SER A 19 9.96 -25.65 -21.57
CA SER A 19 10.80 -24.54 -22.04
C SER A 19 11.53 -23.79 -20.93
N TRP A 20 11.16 -24.01 -19.67
CA TRP A 20 11.70 -23.29 -18.52
C TRP A 20 13.10 -23.78 -18.13
N ARG A 21 14.09 -22.93 -18.30
CA ARG A 21 15.47 -23.17 -17.83
C ARG A 21 15.73 -22.45 -16.51
N ARG A 22 16.53 -23.05 -15.64
CA ARG A 22 16.94 -22.41 -14.37
C ARG A 22 18.03 -21.38 -14.64
N LEU A 23 17.86 -20.17 -14.13
CA LEU A 23 18.89 -19.14 -14.13
C LEU A 23 19.89 -19.38 -13.00
N GLN A 24 21.18 -19.20 -13.31
CA GLN A 24 22.24 -19.24 -12.31
C GLN A 24 22.23 -17.97 -11.44
N ALA A 25 22.99 -18.00 -10.34
CA ALA A 25 23.12 -16.82 -9.48
C ALA A 25 23.67 -15.64 -10.29
N ARG A 26 22.96 -14.49 -10.22
CA ARG A 26 23.27 -13.26 -10.96
C ARG A 26 23.14 -13.34 -12.49
N GLU A 27 22.69 -14.46 -13.03
CA GLU A 27 22.39 -14.58 -14.46
C GLU A 27 21.20 -13.70 -14.85
N LYS A 28 21.36 -12.93 -15.92
CA LYS A 28 20.25 -12.16 -16.51
C LYS A 28 19.51 -13.01 -17.53
N PRO A 29 18.18 -12.89 -17.64
CA PRO A 29 17.44 -13.55 -18.69
C PRO A 29 17.88 -13.04 -20.06
N ALA A 30 17.79 -13.87 -21.08
CA ALA A 30 18.04 -13.44 -22.45
C ALA A 30 16.88 -12.56 -22.97
N ALA A 31 17.14 -11.82 -24.05
CA ALA A 31 16.12 -10.98 -24.66
C ALA A 31 14.89 -11.82 -25.05
N GLY A 32 13.70 -11.37 -24.63
CA GLY A 32 12.42 -12.03 -24.89
C GLY A 32 12.10 -13.20 -23.94
N GLU A 33 12.92 -13.49 -22.95
CA GLU A 33 12.58 -14.46 -21.91
C GLU A 33 11.75 -13.84 -20.78
N VAL A 34 10.70 -14.52 -20.38
CA VAL A 34 9.89 -14.23 -19.18
C VAL A 34 10.52 -14.95 -17.98
N VAL A 35 10.60 -14.28 -16.83
CA VAL A 35 11.16 -14.85 -15.61
C VAL A 35 10.06 -15.23 -14.62
N ARG A 36 10.18 -16.42 -14.02
CA ARG A 36 9.32 -16.90 -12.96
C ARG A 36 10.16 -17.40 -11.79
N SER A 37 9.76 -17.09 -10.57
CA SER A 37 10.35 -17.65 -9.36
C SER A 37 9.53 -18.84 -8.88
N LYS A 38 10.23 -19.93 -8.49
CA LYS A 38 9.61 -21.13 -7.90
C LYS A 38 10.37 -21.53 -6.63
N ILE A 39 9.66 -22.12 -5.68
CA ILE A 39 10.30 -22.83 -4.56
C ILE A 39 10.95 -24.08 -5.14
N VAL A 40 12.27 -24.18 -5.02
CA VAL A 40 13.06 -25.33 -5.51
C VAL A 40 13.51 -26.24 -4.39
N ASN A 41 13.50 -25.74 -3.16
CA ASN A 41 13.86 -26.49 -1.97
C ASN A 41 13.38 -25.75 -0.72
N VAL A 42 13.53 -26.37 0.44
CA VAL A 42 13.38 -25.75 1.75
C VAL A 42 14.64 -26.02 2.56
N LYS A 43 15.03 -25.09 3.42
CA LYS A 43 16.15 -25.28 4.35
C LYS A 43 15.74 -24.88 5.76
N PRO A 44 16.31 -25.52 6.79
CA PRO A 44 16.14 -25.04 8.16
C PRO A 44 16.63 -23.60 8.28
N ALA A 45 15.87 -22.77 8.98
CA ALA A 45 16.26 -21.43 9.37
C ALA A 45 15.87 -21.23 10.84
N TYR A 46 16.79 -20.69 11.60
CA TYR A 46 16.51 -20.29 12.98
C TYR A 46 15.87 -18.92 12.98
N VAL A 47 14.81 -18.78 13.73
CA VAL A 47 14.16 -17.50 14.03
C VAL A 47 14.11 -17.33 15.53
N TRP A 48 14.27 -16.11 15.97
CA TRP A 48 14.31 -15.74 17.37
C TRP A 48 13.23 -14.70 17.62
N ASP A 49 12.52 -14.85 18.72
CA ASP A 49 11.70 -13.76 19.21
C ASP A 49 12.59 -12.60 19.66
N VAL A 50 12.12 -11.36 19.50
CA VAL A 50 12.89 -10.17 19.89
C VAL A 50 13.29 -10.21 21.36
N THR A 51 12.49 -10.81 22.22
CA THR A 51 12.78 -10.98 23.65
C THR A 51 13.94 -11.95 23.92
N GLN A 52 14.31 -12.78 22.95
CA GLN A 52 15.43 -13.72 23.00
C GLN A 52 16.72 -13.12 22.44
N THR A 53 16.72 -11.84 22.06
CA THR A 53 17.87 -11.12 21.50
C THR A 53 18.32 -10.04 22.48
N SER A 54 19.59 -9.64 22.37
CA SER A 54 20.15 -8.51 23.10
C SER A 54 20.90 -7.60 22.14
N GLY A 55 20.83 -6.28 22.37
CA GLY A 55 21.48 -5.30 21.49
C GLY A 55 20.76 -3.97 21.54
N SER A 56 21.01 -3.11 20.55
CA SER A 56 20.28 -1.86 20.39
C SER A 56 18.81 -2.15 20.11
N GLU A 57 17.93 -1.29 20.62
CA GLU A 57 16.50 -1.37 20.33
C GLU A 57 16.28 -1.41 18.80
N ILE A 58 15.40 -2.33 18.38
CA ILE A 58 14.98 -2.37 16.98
C ILE A 58 14.08 -1.15 16.76
N PRO A 59 14.41 -0.25 15.83
CA PRO A 59 13.55 0.89 15.55
C PRO A 59 12.14 0.41 15.21
N GLU A 60 11.16 0.93 15.91
CA GLU A 60 9.76 0.67 15.56
C GLU A 60 9.53 1.12 14.11
N ARG A 61 8.87 0.25 13.35
CA ARG A 61 8.44 0.64 12.01
C ARG A 61 7.44 1.78 12.15
N PRO A 62 7.62 2.92 11.45
CA PRO A 62 6.60 3.96 11.44
C PRO A 62 5.26 3.34 11.07
N MET A 63 4.35 3.28 12.03
CA MET A 63 2.98 2.82 11.78
C MET A 63 2.18 4.02 11.29
N PRO A 64 1.43 3.88 10.19
CA PRO A 64 0.51 4.91 9.77
C PRO A 64 -0.46 5.22 10.90
N ARG A 65 -0.57 6.49 11.30
CA ARG A 65 -1.52 6.90 12.31
C ARG A 65 -2.92 6.99 11.69
N LEU A 66 -3.89 6.40 12.36
CA LEU A 66 -5.29 6.58 11.95
C LEU A 66 -5.66 8.07 12.08
N LEU A 67 -6.56 8.52 11.21
CA LEU A 67 -7.14 9.85 11.34
C LEU A 67 -7.98 9.92 12.61
N GLU A 68 -7.97 11.07 13.25
CA GLU A 68 -8.74 11.35 14.45
C GLU A 68 -9.85 12.37 14.13
N GLY A 69 -10.93 12.32 14.90
CA GLY A 69 -12.02 13.28 14.84
C GLY A 69 -13.18 12.89 13.93
N GLU A 70 -13.99 13.90 13.62
CA GLU A 70 -15.24 13.74 12.87
C GLU A 70 -15.01 13.65 11.37
N ALA A 71 -15.88 12.92 10.67
CA ALA A 71 -15.90 12.87 9.22
C ALA A 71 -16.64 14.09 8.63
N PRO A 72 -16.27 14.55 7.41
CA PRO A 72 -17.05 15.52 6.68
C PRO A 72 -18.51 15.08 6.50
N ALA A 73 -19.45 16.00 6.71
CA ALA A 73 -20.88 15.71 6.65
C ALA A 73 -21.28 15.10 5.30
N GLY A 74 -22.04 14.00 5.34
CA GLY A 74 -22.55 13.33 4.16
C GLY A 74 -21.56 12.44 3.41
N LEU A 75 -20.26 12.53 3.69
CA LEU A 75 -19.24 11.76 2.98
C LEU A 75 -19.40 10.25 3.19
N TRP A 76 -19.59 9.81 4.44
CA TRP A 76 -19.86 8.39 4.74
C TRP A 76 -21.09 7.87 3.98
N ALA A 77 -22.21 8.59 4.07
CA ALA A 77 -23.46 8.17 3.43
C ALA A 77 -23.32 8.10 1.89
N GLY A 78 -22.61 9.05 1.30
CA GLY A 78 -22.37 9.07 -0.15
C GLY A 78 -21.48 7.92 -0.62
N LEU A 79 -20.41 7.60 0.12
CA LEU A 79 -19.56 6.44 -0.18
C LEU A 79 -20.31 5.11 0.02
N ALA A 80 -21.07 4.99 1.10
CA ALA A 80 -21.89 3.79 1.39
C ALA A 80 -22.92 3.53 0.28
N ALA A 81 -23.57 4.58 -0.21
CA ALA A 81 -24.50 4.47 -1.33
C ALA A 81 -23.82 3.97 -2.61
N GLN A 82 -22.57 4.39 -2.87
CA GLN A 82 -21.80 3.92 -4.02
C GLN A 82 -21.37 2.46 -3.85
N VAL A 83 -20.95 2.02 -2.65
CA VAL A 83 -20.69 0.60 -2.35
C VAL A 83 -21.92 -0.25 -2.66
N ALA A 84 -23.10 0.19 -2.21
CA ALA A 84 -24.36 -0.50 -2.50
C ALA A 84 -24.70 -0.53 -4.00
N THR A 85 -24.42 0.56 -4.74
CA THR A 85 -24.62 0.64 -6.19
C THR A 85 -23.76 -0.36 -6.96
N GLU A 86 -22.55 -0.66 -6.46
CA GLU A 86 -21.67 -1.69 -7.00
C GLU A 86 -22.09 -3.12 -6.61
N GLY A 87 -23.19 -3.25 -5.86
CA GLY A 87 -23.76 -4.54 -5.45
C GLY A 87 -23.05 -5.16 -4.24
N PHE A 88 -22.33 -4.36 -3.45
CA PHE A 88 -21.71 -4.80 -2.21
C PHE A 88 -22.56 -4.39 -1.00
N GLU A 89 -22.58 -5.24 0.01
CA GLU A 89 -23.14 -4.94 1.33
C GLU A 89 -22.06 -4.30 2.21
N LEU A 90 -22.39 -3.16 2.83
CA LEU A 90 -21.48 -2.52 3.81
C LEU A 90 -21.82 -3.02 5.21
N GLN A 91 -20.80 -3.50 5.93
CA GLN A 91 -20.93 -4.03 7.29
C GLN A 91 -19.97 -3.32 8.25
N ASP A 92 -20.39 -3.14 9.50
CA ASP A 92 -19.52 -2.72 10.58
C ASP A 92 -18.81 -3.95 11.19
N ALA A 93 -17.48 -3.93 11.20
CA ALA A 93 -16.69 -4.89 11.95
C ALA A 93 -16.44 -4.33 13.38
N ALA A 94 -16.62 -5.16 14.40
CA ALA A 94 -16.49 -4.69 15.79
C ALA A 94 -15.12 -4.05 16.07
N ASP A 95 -14.07 -4.70 15.59
CA ASP A 95 -12.66 -4.30 15.79
C ASP A 95 -11.76 -4.92 14.72
N ALA A 96 -10.45 -4.65 14.78
CA ALA A 96 -9.47 -5.22 13.87
C ALA A 96 -9.42 -6.75 13.90
N SER A 97 -9.66 -7.39 15.05
CA SER A 97 -9.58 -8.85 15.19
C SER A 97 -10.67 -9.55 14.37
N SER A 98 -11.82 -8.89 14.22
CA SER A 98 -12.96 -9.38 13.42
C SER A 98 -12.66 -9.46 11.92
N ILE A 99 -11.67 -8.68 11.44
CA ILE A 99 -11.25 -8.57 10.03
C ILE A 99 -9.75 -8.75 9.85
N TRP A 100 -9.19 -9.74 10.53
CA TRP A 100 -7.77 -10.19 10.39
C TRP A 100 -6.72 -9.12 10.61
N GLY A 101 -6.99 -8.13 11.47
CA GLY A 101 -6.06 -7.05 11.80
C GLY A 101 -6.10 -5.85 10.84
N ALA A 102 -7.03 -5.83 9.89
CA ALA A 102 -7.21 -4.73 8.96
C ALA A 102 -8.09 -3.61 9.55
N ASN A 103 -8.11 -2.44 8.91
CA ASN A 103 -9.06 -1.36 9.21
C ASN A 103 -10.34 -1.49 8.39
N GLY A 104 -10.25 -2.05 7.20
CA GLY A 104 -11.34 -2.43 6.33
C GLY A 104 -10.97 -3.63 5.47
N VAL A 105 -11.94 -4.25 4.83
CA VAL A 105 -11.74 -5.37 3.92
C VAL A 105 -12.85 -5.43 2.87
N THR A 106 -12.46 -5.71 1.63
CA THR A 106 -13.38 -6.02 0.53
C THR A 106 -13.35 -7.51 0.24
N ILE A 107 -14.48 -8.19 0.42
CA ILE A 107 -14.65 -9.62 0.19
C ILE A 107 -15.49 -9.81 -1.09
N TYR A 108 -14.82 -10.11 -2.18
CA TYR A 108 -15.47 -10.16 -3.50
C TYR A 108 -16.44 -11.35 -3.65
N ASP A 109 -16.12 -12.50 -3.08
CA ASP A 109 -16.94 -13.72 -3.20
C ASP A 109 -18.32 -13.55 -2.60
N THR A 110 -18.40 -12.85 -1.46
CA THR A 110 -19.66 -12.58 -0.76
C THR A 110 -20.22 -11.20 -1.03
N LYS A 111 -19.51 -10.38 -1.80
CA LYS A 111 -19.87 -8.98 -2.07
C LYS A 111 -20.06 -8.16 -0.79
N VAL A 112 -19.12 -8.25 0.13
CA VAL A 112 -19.13 -7.52 1.40
C VAL A 112 -17.95 -6.56 1.47
N VAL A 113 -18.22 -5.34 1.90
CA VAL A 113 -17.21 -4.38 2.39
C VAL A 113 -17.41 -4.25 3.90
N ALA A 114 -16.39 -4.53 4.70
CA ALA A 114 -16.45 -4.34 6.14
C ALA A 114 -15.46 -3.27 6.59
N VAL A 115 -15.89 -2.41 7.51
CA VAL A 115 -15.06 -1.32 8.10
C VAL A 115 -15.19 -1.39 9.61
N ARG A 116 -14.08 -1.23 10.33
CA ARG A 116 -14.05 -1.22 11.80
C ARG A 116 -14.92 -0.11 12.36
N ALA A 117 -15.73 -0.45 13.36
CA ALA A 117 -16.59 0.49 14.06
C ALA A 117 -15.89 1.21 15.23
N ASP A 118 -14.77 0.68 15.71
CA ASP A 118 -14.01 1.19 16.87
C ASP A 118 -12.98 2.27 16.50
N MET A 119 -13.01 2.79 15.28
CA MET A 119 -12.21 3.93 14.83
C MET A 119 -13.01 5.23 14.88
N ASP A 120 -12.30 6.36 14.92
CA ASP A 120 -12.89 7.68 14.73
C ASP A 120 -13.54 7.80 13.35
N ASP A 121 -14.56 8.64 13.22
CA ASP A 121 -15.32 8.80 11.98
C ASP A 121 -14.45 9.20 10.78
N ALA A 122 -13.44 10.06 11.01
CA ALA A 122 -12.48 10.43 9.97
C ALA A 122 -11.68 9.22 9.46
N ALA A 123 -11.25 8.32 10.33
CA ALA A 123 -10.56 7.10 9.93
C ALA A 123 -11.50 6.12 9.23
N ARG A 124 -12.73 5.99 9.71
CA ARG A 124 -13.74 5.13 9.10
C ARG A 124 -14.08 5.55 7.67
N VAL A 125 -14.32 6.83 7.45
CA VAL A 125 -14.66 7.34 6.11
C VAL A 125 -13.49 7.24 5.14
N LYS A 126 -12.26 7.48 5.60
CA LYS A 126 -11.04 7.26 4.80
C LYS A 126 -10.89 5.79 4.42
N THR A 127 -11.14 4.89 5.36
CA THR A 127 -11.08 3.45 5.12
C THR A 127 -12.16 3.02 4.13
N LEU A 128 -13.40 3.52 4.26
CA LEU A 128 -14.47 3.23 3.31
C LEU A 128 -14.13 3.72 1.89
N ALA A 129 -13.50 4.88 1.76
CA ALA A 129 -13.03 5.39 0.46
C ALA A 129 -11.95 4.47 -0.15
N HIS A 130 -11.06 3.91 0.68
CA HIS A 130 -10.06 2.93 0.27
C HIS A 130 -10.71 1.62 -0.23
N GLU A 131 -11.66 1.06 0.54
CA GLU A 131 -12.37 -0.15 0.14
C GLU A 131 -13.22 0.06 -1.13
N LEU A 132 -13.86 1.23 -1.27
CA LEU A 132 -14.55 1.59 -2.52
C LEU A 132 -13.57 1.70 -3.69
N GLY A 133 -12.34 2.16 -3.46
CA GLY A 133 -11.25 2.11 -4.44
C GLY A 133 -10.99 0.68 -4.91
N HIS A 134 -10.92 -0.28 -3.99
CA HIS A 134 -10.80 -1.70 -4.33
C HIS A 134 -12.00 -2.19 -5.15
N VAL A 135 -13.20 -1.91 -4.72
CA VAL A 135 -14.44 -2.32 -5.43
C VAL A 135 -14.47 -1.81 -6.88
N ARG A 136 -14.00 -0.58 -7.11
CA ARG A 136 -14.08 0.10 -8.41
C ARG A 136 -12.93 -0.22 -9.36
N MET A 137 -11.77 -0.60 -8.84
CA MET A 137 -10.54 -0.75 -9.63
C MET A 137 -10.10 -2.20 -9.80
N HIS A 138 -10.54 -3.09 -8.93
CA HIS A 138 -9.95 -4.42 -8.87
C HIS A 138 -11.01 -5.50 -9.06
N ASP A 139 -10.98 -6.13 -10.24
CA ASP A 139 -11.75 -7.34 -10.51
C ASP A 139 -11.08 -8.55 -9.82
N PRO A 140 -11.83 -9.43 -9.13
CA PRO A 140 -11.28 -10.64 -8.54
C PRO A 140 -10.56 -11.55 -9.56
N VAL A 141 -11.00 -11.58 -10.80
CA VAL A 141 -10.37 -12.37 -11.86
C VAL A 141 -9.00 -11.77 -12.24
N GLU A 142 -8.90 -10.45 -12.32
CA GLU A 142 -7.65 -9.74 -12.57
C GLU A 142 -6.73 -9.70 -11.34
N ALA A 143 -7.29 -9.84 -10.14
CA ALA A 143 -6.54 -9.82 -8.88
C ALA A 143 -5.48 -10.93 -8.80
N VAL A 144 -5.64 -12.01 -9.53
CA VAL A 144 -4.67 -13.10 -9.63
C VAL A 144 -3.41 -12.68 -10.40
N THR A 145 -3.53 -11.75 -11.34
CA THR A 145 -2.44 -11.28 -12.21
C THR A 145 -1.83 -9.97 -11.77
N HIS A 146 -2.59 -9.11 -11.09
CA HIS A 146 -2.10 -7.83 -10.59
C HIS A 146 -1.37 -7.96 -9.26
N HIS A 147 -0.18 -7.36 -9.19
CA HIS A 147 0.61 -7.36 -7.97
C HIS A 147 -0.16 -6.65 -6.84
N ARG A 148 -0.25 -7.30 -5.64
CA ARG A 148 -0.98 -6.72 -4.50
C ARG A 148 -0.54 -5.28 -4.19
N GLY A 149 0.78 -5.01 -4.21
CA GLY A 149 1.31 -3.68 -3.95
C GLY A 149 0.75 -2.60 -4.87
N ILE A 150 0.52 -2.91 -6.15
CA ILE A 150 -0.08 -1.96 -7.10
C ILE A 150 -1.54 -1.66 -6.71
N ARG A 151 -2.31 -2.68 -6.34
CA ARG A 151 -3.71 -2.51 -5.92
C ARG A 151 -3.83 -1.65 -4.67
N GLU A 152 -2.93 -1.87 -3.70
CA GLU A 152 -2.92 -1.05 -2.47
C GLU A 152 -2.52 0.41 -2.77
N VAL A 153 -1.54 0.65 -3.66
CA VAL A 153 -1.18 2.00 -4.11
C VAL A 153 -2.37 2.69 -4.76
N GLU A 154 -3.09 1.99 -5.63
CA GLU A 154 -4.26 2.53 -6.34
C GLU A 154 -5.39 2.88 -5.38
N ALA A 155 -5.81 1.96 -4.52
CA ALA A 155 -6.92 2.18 -3.58
C ALA A 155 -6.60 3.31 -2.57
N GLU A 156 -5.38 3.32 -2.03
CA GLU A 156 -4.94 4.34 -1.10
C GLU A 156 -4.85 5.72 -1.75
N SER A 157 -4.41 5.79 -3.00
CA SER A 157 -4.35 7.05 -3.74
C SER A 157 -5.75 7.59 -4.08
N VAL A 158 -6.72 6.71 -4.37
CA VAL A 158 -8.13 7.11 -4.51
C VAL A 158 -8.66 7.70 -3.21
N ALA A 159 -8.42 7.02 -2.08
CA ALA A 159 -8.84 7.52 -0.76
C ALA A 159 -8.20 8.88 -0.41
N MET A 160 -6.93 9.07 -0.75
CA MET A 160 -6.25 10.34 -0.57
C MET A 160 -6.89 11.47 -1.39
N MET A 161 -7.20 11.23 -2.66
CA MET A 161 -7.84 12.23 -3.52
C MET A 161 -9.23 12.62 -3.01
N ILE A 162 -10.03 11.64 -2.57
CA ILE A 162 -11.35 11.88 -1.97
C ILE A 162 -11.20 12.67 -0.67
N GLY A 163 -10.31 12.24 0.23
CA GLY A 163 -10.03 12.96 1.47
C GLY A 163 -9.63 14.41 1.24
N ALA A 164 -8.70 14.65 0.30
CA ALA A 164 -8.24 15.98 -0.04
C ALA A 164 -9.37 16.89 -0.57
N ALA A 165 -10.28 16.37 -1.41
CA ALA A 165 -11.44 17.11 -1.89
C ALA A 165 -12.38 17.55 -0.75
N TYR A 166 -12.41 16.80 0.34
CA TYR A 166 -13.19 17.11 1.54
C TYR A 166 -12.37 17.78 2.66
N GLY A 167 -11.16 18.24 2.36
CA GLY A 167 -10.29 18.95 3.32
C GLY A 167 -9.67 18.07 4.39
N MET A 168 -9.69 16.76 4.24
CA MET A 168 -9.06 15.80 5.15
C MET A 168 -7.57 15.67 4.79
N ASP A 169 -6.69 15.85 5.77
CA ASP A 169 -5.26 15.56 5.59
C ASP A 169 -4.96 14.10 5.91
N THR A 170 -4.75 13.32 4.87
CA THR A 170 -4.38 11.91 4.99
C THR A 170 -2.91 11.64 4.72
N SER A 171 -2.10 12.69 4.51
CA SER A 171 -0.71 12.57 4.02
C SER A 171 0.18 11.77 4.94
N ASP A 172 0.08 11.97 6.26
CA ASP A 172 0.87 11.25 7.26
C ASP A 172 0.60 9.74 7.28
N TYR A 173 -0.61 9.34 6.87
CA TYR A 173 -0.97 7.94 6.70
C TYR A 173 -0.61 7.45 5.30
N THR A 174 -1.08 8.16 4.28
CA THR A 174 -1.07 7.70 2.88
C THR A 174 0.34 7.64 2.30
N ILE A 175 1.18 8.66 2.55
CA ILE A 175 2.51 8.70 1.93
C ILE A 175 3.41 7.52 2.37
N PRO A 176 3.57 7.22 3.67
CA PRO A 176 4.33 6.05 4.10
C PRO A 176 3.73 4.73 3.61
N TYR A 177 2.40 4.63 3.57
CA TYR A 177 1.69 3.44 3.15
C TYR A 177 1.91 3.16 1.66
N VAL A 178 1.67 4.15 0.79
CA VAL A 178 1.91 4.08 -0.65
C VAL A 178 3.38 3.77 -0.95
N ALA A 179 4.31 4.44 -0.29
CA ALA A 179 5.74 4.18 -0.46
C ALA A 179 6.12 2.73 -0.12
N THR A 180 5.58 2.19 0.98
CA THR A 180 5.82 0.80 1.39
C THR A 180 5.30 -0.20 0.36
N TRP A 181 4.07 0.00 -0.12
CA TRP A 181 3.47 -0.88 -1.10
C TRP A 181 4.13 -0.77 -2.47
N ALA A 182 4.48 0.44 -2.92
CA ALA A 182 5.21 0.64 -4.17
C ALA A 182 6.59 -0.05 -4.15
N GLN A 183 7.29 -0.03 -3.01
CA GLN A 183 8.55 -0.75 -2.82
C GLN A 183 8.41 -2.28 -2.87
N SER A 184 7.22 -2.80 -2.59
CA SER A 184 6.96 -4.25 -2.65
C SER A 184 6.85 -4.79 -4.08
N VAL A 185 6.72 -3.92 -5.07
CA VAL A 185 6.61 -4.30 -6.48
C VAL A 185 8.00 -4.59 -7.02
N ALA A 186 8.28 -5.87 -7.30
CA ALA A 186 9.58 -6.29 -7.82
C ALA A 186 9.85 -5.70 -9.21
N ASP A 187 11.12 -5.38 -9.46
CA ASP A 187 11.63 -4.93 -10.76
C ASP A 187 11.11 -3.55 -11.23
N LYS A 188 10.52 -2.76 -10.33
CA LYS A 188 10.10 -1.37 -10.60
C LYS A 188 10.58 -0.41 -9.52
N GLU A 189 10.89 0.81 -9.91
CA GLU A 189 11.13 1.89 -8.97
C GLU A 189 9.79 2.37 -8.37
N PRO A 190 9.72 2.66 -7.06
CA PRO A 190 8.47 3.06 -6.41
C PRO A 190 7.78 4.26 -7.07
N VAL A 191 8.54 5.23 -7.55
CA VAL A 191 8.00 6.42 -8.24
C VAL A 191 7.35 6.06 -9.58
N ASP A 192 7.85 5.04 -10.27
CA ASP A 192 7.28 4.60 -11.53
C ASP A 192 5.99 3.83 -11.30
N VAL A 193 5.90 3.03 -10.22
CA VAL A 193 4.65 2.36 -9.81
C VAL A 193 3.54 3.39 -9.59
N VAL A 194 3.83 4.44 -8.82
CA VAL A 194 2.85 5.51 -8.54
C VAL A 194 2.48 6.27 -9.82
N ARG A 195 3.46 6.56 -10.69
CA ARG A 195 3.19 7.28 -11.95
C ARG A 195 2.33 6.47 -12.92
N GLU A 196 2.60 5.18 -13.05
CA GLU A 196 1.84 4.29 -13.96
C GLU A 196 0.38 4.11 -13.52
N THR A 197 0.11 4.17 -12.22
CA THR A 197 -1.25 4.05 -11.69
C THR A 197 -2.04 5.36 -11.72
N GLY A 198 -1.36 6.51 -11.83
CA GLY A 198 -1.92 7.83 -11.60
C GLY A 198 -3.15 8.17 -12.44
N GLU A 199 -3.19 7.83 -13.73
CA GLU A 199 -4.34 8.15 -14.59
C GLU A 199 -5.58 7.29 -14.29
N ARG A 200 -5.37 6.02 -13.91
CA ARG A 200 -6.47 5.15 -13.47
C ARG A 200 -7.06 5.65 -12.15
N VAL A 201 -6.18 5.96 -11.20
CA VAL A 201 -6.55 6.53 -9.90
C VAL A 201 -7.36 7.82 -10.09
N ARG A 202 -6.82 8.76 -10.87
CA ARG A 202 -7.49 10.04 -11.13
C ARG A 202 -8.90 9.87 -11.70
N ARG A 203 -9.07 8.99 -12.69
CA ARG A 203 -10.37 8.72 -13.33
C ARG A 203 -11.38 8.18 -12.32
N VAL A 204 -10.98 7.18 -11.52
CA VAL A 204 -11.88 6.56 -10.55
C VAL A 204 -12.20 7.52 -9.41
N ALA A 205 -11.21 8.27 -8.91
CA ALA A 205 -11.47 9.25 -7.86
C ALA A 205 -12.43 10.35 -8.32
N LEU A 206 -12.29 10.88 -9.54
CA LEU A 206 -13.22 11.87 -10.10
C LEU A 206 -14.63 11.28 -10.27
N ASP A 207 -14.77 10.04 -10.80
CA ASP A 207 -16.08 9.39 -10.95
C ASP A 207 -16.77 9.14 -9.61
N ILE A 208 -16.01 8.89 -8.54
CA ILE A 208 -16.55 8.79 -7.19
C ILE A 208 -16.97 10.17 -6.68
N LEU A 209 -16.12 11.18 -6.83
CA LEU A 209 -16.38 12.56 -6.37
C LEU A 209 -17.60 13.16 -7.05
N ASP A 210 -17.79 12.94 -8.35
CA ASP A 210 -18.93 13.45 -9.11
C ASP A 210 -20.29 12.95 -8.59
N LYS A 211 -20.30 11.86 -7.83
CA LYS A 211 -21.49 11.24 -7.24
C LYS A 211 -21.66 11.54 -5.75
N LEU A 212 -20.69 12.23 -5.16
CA LEU A 212 -20.73 12.62 -3.75
C LEU A 212 -21.41 14.00 -3.59
N PRO A 213 -21.96 14.30 -2.39
CA PRO A 213 -22.42 15.64 -2.08
C PRO A 213 -21.31 16.67 -2.32
N ASP A 214 -21.70 17.86 -2.79
CA ASP A 214 -20.74 18.93 -3.06
C ASP A 214 -19.95 19.24 -1.79
N ALA A 215 -18.64 19.01 -1.86
CA ALA A 215 -17.76 19.10 -0.71
C ALA A 215 -17.61 20.55 -0.19
N GLY A 216 -17.78 21.55 -1.05
CA GLY A 216 -17.78 22.97 -0.72
C GLY A 216 -16.51 23.54 -0.06
N ILE A 217 -15.50 22.70 0.22
CA ILE A 217 -14.39 23.03 1.10
C ILE A 217 -13.03 22.79 0.46
N GLY A 218 -12.89 21.77 -0.35
CA GLY A 218 -11.60 21.36 -0.92
C GLY A 218 -11.47 21.73 -2.40
N ASP A 219 -10.30 22.19 -2.79
CA ASP A 219 -9.93 22.44 -4.19
C ASP A 219 -9.32 21.18 -4.87
N GLY A 220 -9.37 20.04 -4.20
CA GLY A 220 -8.84 18.76 -4.67
C GLY A 220 -7.32 18.61 -4.49
N TYR A 221 -6.66 19.57 -3.85
CA TYR A 221 -5.24 19.47 -3.53
C TYR A 221 -5.05 18.99 -2.09
N PRO A 222 -4.25 17.94 -1.86
CA PRO A 222 -3.91 17.53 -0.50
C PRO A 222 -3.28 18.67 0.28
N PRO A 223 -3.65 18.87 1.55
CA PRO A 223 -2.97 19.80 2.43
C PRO A 223 -1.45 19.55 2.45
N GLY A 224 -0.67 20.63 2.49
CA GLY A 224 0.80 20.53 2.53
C GLY A 224 1.52 20.36 1.19
N LEU A 225 0.81 20.15 0.08
CA LEU A 225 1.41 20.19 -1.25
C LEU A 225 1.59 21.65 -1.71
N ASP A 226 2.77 21.95 -2.28
CA ASP A 226 3.06 23.27 -2.84
C ASP A 226 2.14 23.56 -4.03
N ARG A 227 1.34 24.61 -3.93
CA ARG A 227 0.35 25.03 -4.95
C ARG A 227 0.94 25.91 -6.04
N SER A 228 2.25 26.10 -6.06
CA SER A 228 2.92 26.88 -7.09
C SER A 228 2.82 26.17 -8.43
N GLY A 229 1.88 26.59 -9.25
CA GLY A 229 1.78 26.14 -10.63
C GLY A 229 3.03 26.54 -11.44
N PRO A 230 3.26 25.96 -12.64
CA PRO A 230 4.37 26.33 -13.49
C PRO A 230 4.25 27.82 -13.89
N GLY A 231 5.04 28.68 -13.25
CA GLY A 231 5.03 30.14 -13.46
C GLY A 231 4.97 30.98 -12.18
N ALA A 232 4.75 30.41 -11.01
CA ALA A 232 4.86 31.15 -9.76
C ALA A 232 6.34 31.17 -9.32
N GLU A 233 6.90 32.39 -9.25
CA GLU A 233 8.24 32.60 -8.69
C GLU A 233 8.32 31.98 -7.30
N ARG A 234 9.29 31.07 -7.09
CA ARG A 234 9.60 30.52 -5.78
C ARG A 234 9.97 31.65 -4.82
N LYS A 235 9.01 32.15 -4.07
CA LYS A 235 9.36 32.80 -2.81
C LYS A 235 9.87 31.70 -1.91
N THR A 236 11.15 31.67 -1.72
CA THR A 236 11.84 30.84 -0.71
C THR A 236 11.28 31.22 0.66
N SER A 237 10.21 30.59 1.08
CA SER A 237 9.92 30.45 2.48
C SER A 237 11.01 29.52 3.00
N GLN A 238 11.76 29.96 3.99
CA GLN A 238 12.77 29.16 4.68
C GLN A 238 12.07 27.89 5.18
N ALA A 239 12.14 26.84 4.38
CA ALA A 239 11.89 25.50 4.86
C ALA A 239 12.85 25.30 6.03
N ARG A 240 12.27 25.03 7.19
CA ARG A 240 12.99 24.52 8.32
C ARG A 240 13.74 23.30 7.80
N THR A 241 15.03 23.44 7.59
CA THR A 241 15.93 22.35 7.27
C THR A 241 15.87 21.42 8.48
N VAL A 242 15.04 20.39 8.40
CA VAL A 242 15.30 19.20 9.20
C VAL A 242 16.54 18.62 8.54
N GLU A 243 17.67 18.87 9.15
CA GLU A 243 18.88 18.12 8.84
C GLU A 243 18.54 16.64 9.08
N LEU A 244 18.20 15.96 8.01
CA LEU A 244 18.37 14.52 7.93
C LEU A 244 19.88 14.33 8.02
N GLY A 245 20.34 14.11 9.25
CA GLY A 245 21.71 13.75 9.53
C GLY A 245 22.08 12.64 8.58
N GLY A 246 23.13 12.87 7.79
CA GLY A 246 23.59 12.01 6.74
C GLY A 246 23.72 10.57 7.23
N ALA A 247 22.79 9.74 6.80
CA ALA A 247 22.96 8.31 6.89
C ALA A 247 24.06 7.95 5.87
N ALA A 248 25.26 7.75 6.39
CA ALA A 248 26.30 7.07 5.66
C ALA A 248 25.73 5.71 5.16
N PRO A 249 26.17 5.24 3.98
CA PRO A 249 25.68 3.98 3.44
C PRO A 249 25.99 2.87 4.45
N VAL A 250 24.95 2.24 4.97
CA VAL A 250 25.08 1.09 5.85
C VAL A 250 25.72 -0.02 5.04
N ARG A 251 27.02 -0.23 5.26
CA ARG A 251 27.69 -1.44 4.81
C ARG A 251 27.00 -2.60 5.52
N SER A 252 26.42 -3.48 4.76
CA SER A 252 25.87 -4.76 5.17
C SER A 252 27.01 -5.69 5.61
N THR A 253 27.49 -5.52 6.83
CA THR A 253 28.30 -6.51 7.54
C THR A 253 28.23 -6.19 9.03
N THR A 254 27.14 -6.54 9.66
CA THR A 254 27.14 -6.74 11.11
C THR A 254 26.76 -8.18 11.38
N SER A 255 27.80 -8.99 11.61
CA SER A 255 27.64 -10.26 12.28
C SER A 255 27.06 -9.96 13.66
N ILE A 256 25.85 -10.38 13.90
CA ILE A 256 25.27 -10.35 15.24
C ILE A 256 25.95 -11.48 16.01
N ASP A 257 26.80 -11.12 16.96
CA ASP A 257 27.39 -12.09 17.90
C ASP A 257 26.29 -12.48 18.90
N VAL A 258 25.73 -13.64 18.69
CA VAL A 258 24.69 -14.22 19.56
C VAL A 258 25.37 -15.09 20.58
N SER A 259 25.60 -14.58 21.78
CA SER A 259 26.02 -15.37 22.91
C SER A 259 24.84 -16.21 23.42
N VAL A 260 24.90 -17.51 23.20
CA VAL A 260 23.96 -18.48 23.75
C VAL A 260 24.40 -18.81 25.16
N PRO A 261 23.60 -18.64 26.20
CA PRO A 261 23.94 -19.20 27.51
C PRO A 261 23.91 -20.74 27.45
N ALA A 262 24.98 -21.36 27.91
CA ALA A 262 25.04 -22.79 28.08
C ALA A 262 24.08 -23.24 29.18
N LEU A 263 23.25 -24.23 28.89
CA LEU A 263 22.58 -25.08 29.87
C LEU A 263 23.52 -26.14 30.42
#